data_262246ae69768f462191d4d17cc9b4e2
#
_entry.id   262246ae69768f462191d4d17cc9b4e2
#
_cell.length_a   1.000
_cell.length_b   1.000
_cell.length_c   1.000
_cell.angle_alpha   90.00
_cell.angle_beta   90.00
_cell.angle_gamma   90.00
#
_symmetry.space_group_name_H-M   'P 1'
#
loop_
_entity.id
_entity.type
_entity.pdbx_description
1 polymer ?
#
loop_
_entity_poly.entity_id
_entity_poly.type
_entity_poly.pdbx_seq_one_letter_code
_entity_poly.pdbx_strand_id
1 'polypeptide(L)'
;MRLTPLLDRWTDDPAFAELASALGGGEAAARLEAIVPDVARAFLLAGIARASGRLVVVTTATTADAEALAADAAAFLGPDSAATFPAWETLPHERLSPRSETVATRLRLLHRLGAPEADG
;
A
#
# COMPACT_ATOMS: atom_id res chain seq x y z
N MET A 1 -11.67 15.22 -1.63
CA MET A 1 -11.24 15.78 -0.34
C MET A 1 -9.88 15.19 -0.01
N ARG A 2 -8.88 15.99 0.26
CA ARG A 2 -7.54 15.51 0.62
C ARG A 2 -7.39 15.52 2.13
N LEU A 3 -7.04 14.39 2.72
CA LEU A 3 -6.85 14.19 4.15
C LEU A 3 -5.37 14.26 4.58
N THR A 4 -4.50 14.66 3.66
CA THR A 4 -3.05 14.79 3.89
C THR A 4 -2.68 15.57 5.18
N PRO A 5 -3.35 16.70 5.53
CA PRO A 5 -3.02 17.43 6.75
C PRO A 5 -3.22 16.65 8.05
N LEU A 6 -4.06 15.61 8.03
CA LEU A 6 -4.23 14.73 9.19
C LEU A 6 -3.00 13.84 9.41
N LEU A 7 -2.34 13.43 8.33
CA LEU A 7 -1.09 12.67 8.43
C LEU A 7 0.02 13.51 9.05
N ASP A 8 0.11 14.80 8.72
CA ASP A 8 1.14 15.68 9.25
C ASP A 8 1.07 15.79 10.79
N ARG A 9 -0.16 15.85 11.32
CA ARG A 9 -0.35 15.89 12.78
C ARG A 9 -0.01 14.58 13.48
N TRP A 10 -0.20 13.48 12.80
CA TRP A 10 0.03 12.16 13.38
C TRP A 10 1.51 11.75 13.34
N THR A 11 2.25 12.19 12.33
CA THR A 11 3.70 11.97 12.26
C THR A 11 4.46 12.63 13.42
N ASP A 12 3.85 13.62 14.08
CA ASP A 12 4.40 14.26 15.27
C ASP A 12 4.07 13.50 16.57
N ASP A 13 3.23 12.45 16.50
CA ASP A 13 2.87 11.64 17.67
C ASP A 13 4.04 10.70 18.04
N PRO A 14 4.48 10.70 19.33
CA PRO A 14 5.60 9.87 19.78
C PRO A 14 5.39 8.37 19.56
N ALA A 15 4.16 7.87 19.72
CA ALA A 15 3.85 6.46 19.51
C ALA A 15 3.98 6.07 18.02
N PHE A 16 3.57 6.97 17.12
CA PHE A 16 3.77 6.76 15.69
C PHE A 16 5.26 6.85 15.30
N ALA A 17 6.00 7.79 15.87
CA ALA A 17 7.44 7.92 15.62
C ALA A 17 8.20 6.65 16.04
N GLU A 18 7.83 6.05 17.18
CA GLU A 18 8.40 4.77 17.62
C GLU A 18 8.09 3.64 16.65
N LEU A 19 6.84 3.53 16.19
CA LEU A 19 6.42 2.55 15.18
C LEU A 19 7.19 2.74 13.85
N ALA A 20 7.26 3.96 13.36
CA ALA A 20 7.95 4.30 12.12
C ALA A 20 9.46 3.99 12.21
N SER A 21 10.08 4.29 13.36
CA SER A 21 11.48 3.99 13.62
C SER A 21 11.73 2.48 13.64
N ALA A 22 10.86 1.70 14.29
CA ALA A 22 10.98 0.24 14.35
C ALA A 22 10.86 -0.40 12.95
N LEU A 23 10.03 0.15 12.07
CA LEU A 23 9.86 -0.32 10.69
C LEU A 23 10.96 0.21 9.73
N GLY A 24 11.59 1.33 10.07
CA GLY A 24 12.63 1.97 9.26
C GLY A 24 14.05 1.46 9.51
N GLY A 25 14.29 0.76 10.60
CA GLY A 25 15.60 0.21 10.98
C GLY A 25 16.06 -0.88 10.00
N GLY A 26 17.06 -0.54 9.19
CA GLY A 26 17.46 -1.30 7.98
C GLY A 26 18.14 -2.66 8.19
N GLU A 27 18.35 -3.17 9.40
CA GLU A 27 19.18 -4.37 9.64
C GLU A 27 18.49 -5.60 10.18
N ALA A 28 17.27 -5.50 10.64
CA ALA A 28 16.54 -6.68 11.11
C ALA A 28 15.10 -6.65 10.59
N ALA A 29 14.61 -7.79 10.12
CA ALA A 29 13.21 -7.99 9.83
C ALA A 29 12.41 -7.86 11.15
N ALA A 30 12.00 -6.64 11.49
CA ALA A 30 11.14 -6.41 12.63
C ALA A 30 9.73 -6.88 12.27
N ARG A 31 9.17 -7.77 13.07
CA ARG A 31 7.76 -8.14 13.02
C ARG A 31 7.03 -7.37 14.12
N LEU A 32 6.08 -6.58 13.71
CA LEU A 32 5.19 -5.87 14.60
C LEU A 32 3.77 -6.40 14.42
N GLU A 33 3.07 -6.58 15.50
CA GLU A 33 1.66 -6.92 15.51
C GLU A 33 0.89 -5.79 16.18
N ALA A 34 -0.09 -5.24 15.47
CA ALA A 34 -0.91 -4.16 15.97
C ALA A 34 -2.38 -4.46 15.73
N ILE A 35 -3.22 -4.21 16.72
CA ILE A 35 -4.67 -4.27 16.59
C ILE A 35 -5.14 -2.87 16.21
N VAL A 36 -5.66 -2.75 14.99
CA VAL A 36 -6.10 -1.47 14.43
C VAL A 36 -7.55 -1.58 13.99
N PRO A 37 -8.43 -0.65 14.38
CA PRO A 37 -9.78 -0.60 13.84
C PRO A 37 -9.76 -0.48 12.31
N ASP A 38 -10.72 -1.10 11.63
CA ASP A 38 -10.77 -1.14 10.17
C ASP A 38 -10.70 0.26 9.53
N VAL A 39 -11.43 1.22 10.13
CA VAL A 39 -11.46 2.61 9.68
C VAL A 39 -10.12 3.34 9.80
N ALA A 40 -9.19 2.86 10.62
CA ALA A 40 -7.88 3.47 10.83
C ALA A 40 -6.76 2.80 10.01
N ARG A 41 -7.04 1.68 9.34
CA ARG A 41 -6.01 0.91 8.60
C ARG A 41 -5.38 1.73 7.49
N ALA A 42 -6.19 2.38 6.65
CA ALA A 42 -5.69 3.20 5.56
C ALA A 42 -4.85 4.39 6.07
N PHE A 43 -5.26 5.00 7.18
CA PHE A 43 -4.54 6.08 7.82
C PHE A 43 -3.17 5.62 8.34
N LEU A 44 -3.12 4.49 9.04
CA LEU A 44 -1.87 3.89 9.51
C LEU A 44 -0.91 3.57 8.36
N LEU A 45 -1.39 2.90 7.31
CA LEU A 45 -0.59 2.54 6.15
C LEU A 45 -0.07 3.77 5.40
N ALA A 46 -0.91 4.78 5.23
CA ALA A 46 -0.50 6.04 4.60
C ALA A 46 0.58 6.77 5.42
N GLY A 47 0.44 6.76 6.74
CA GLY A 47 1.45 7.32 7.65
C GLY A 47 2.79 6.58 7.56
N ILE A 48 2.77 5.26 7.57
CA ILE A 48 3.97 4.42 7.41
C ILE A 48 4.64 4.68 6.07
N ALA A 49 3.89 4.68 4.97
CA ALA A 49 4.43 4.92 3.64
C ALA A 49 5.10 6.30 3.55
N ARG A 50 4.46 7.33 4.10
CA ARG A 50 4.99 8.68 4.10
C ARG A 50 6.24 8.82 4.98
N ALA A 51 6.23 8.25 6.18
CA ALA A 51 7.35 8.36 7.11
C ALA A 51 8.57 7.56 6.65
N SER A 52 8.35 6.39 6.04
CA SER A 52 9.46 5.53 5.57
C SER A 52 9.99 5.92 4.20
N GLY A 53 9.21 6.61 3.38
CA GLY A 53 9.53 6.85 1.97
C GLY A 53 9.65 5.57 1.13
N ARG A 54 9.16 4.45 1.63
CA ARG A 54 9.30 3.13 1.01
C ARG A 54 7.99 2.67 0.38
N LEU A 55 8.10 1.76 -0.57
CA LEU A 55 6.96 1.01 -1.07
C LEU A 55 6.39 0.14 0.06
N VAL A 56 5.11 0.29 0.32
CA VAL A 56 4.35 -0.54 1.27
C VAL A 56 3.51 -1.53 0.49
N VAL A 57 3.76 -2.81 0.69
CA VAL A 57 2.96 -3.89 0.11
C VAL A 57 1.98 -4.40 1.16
N VAL A 58 0.70 -4.39 0.83
CA VAL A 58 -0.37 -4.82 1.73
C VAL A 58 -1.07 -6.03 1.15
N THR A 59 -1.27 -7.05 1.96
CA THR A 59 -2.06 -8.22 1.61
C THR A 59 -3.40 -8.21 2.35
N THR A 60 -4.47 -8.49 1.65
CA THR A 60 -5.84 -8.55 2.17
C THR A 60 -6.47 -9.91 1.88
N ALA A 61 -7.53 -10.23 2.60
CA ALA A 61 -8.24 -11.50 2.41
C ALA A 61 -9.02 -11.53 1.08
N THR A 62 -9.53 -10.40 0.63
CA THR A 62 -10.35 -10.29 -0.58
C THR A 62 -9.88 -9.15 -1.49
N THR A 63 -10.22 -9.24 -2.77
CA THR A 63 -9.98 -8.16 -3.75
C THR A 63 -10.76 -6.91 -3.39
N ALA A 64 -11.99 -7.04 -2.91
CA ALA A 64 -12.83 -5.91 -2.50
C ALA A 64 -12.17 -5.13 -1.34
N ASP A 65 -11.60 -5.83 -0.36
CA ASP A 65 -10.87 -5.19 0.74
C ASP A 65 -9.61 -4.45 0.22
N ALA A 66 -8.90 -5.03 -0.74
CA ALA A 66 -7.75 -4.40 -1.35
C ALA A 66 -8.11 -3.11 -2.10
N GLU A 67 -9.20 -3.13 -2.88
CA GLU A 67 -9.71 -1.98 -3.62
C GLU A 67 -10.17 -0.86 -2.68
N ALA A 68 -10.95 -1.21 -1.65
CA ALA A 68 -11.39 -0.25 -0.65
C ALA A 68 -10.20 0.41 0.08
N LEU A 69 -9.25 -0.41 0.52
CA LEU A 69 -8.08 0.07 1.24
C LEU A 69 -7.18 0.95 0.35
N ALA A 70 -7.03 0.60 -0.92
CA ALA A 70 -6.27 1.41 -1.87
C ALA A 70 -6.94 2.77 -2.13
N ALA A 71 -8.27 2.80 -2.27
CA ALA A 71 -9.03 4.03 -2.42
C ALA A 71 -8.91 4.94 -1.19
N ASP A 72 -9.04 4.36 0.00
CA ASP A 72 -8.90 5.10 1.26
C ASP A 72 -7.47 5.62 1.47
N ALA A 73 -6.44 4.82 1.16
CA ALA A 73 -5.05 5.26 1.24
C ALA A 73 -4.75 6.41 0.26
N ALA A 74 -5.30 6.36 -0.96
CA ALA A 74 -5.17 7.44 -1.93
C ALA A 74 -5.81 8.76 -1.47
N ALA A 75 -6.86 8.72 -0.63
CA ALA A 75 -7.43 9.93 -0.04
C ALA A 75 -6.45 10.66 0.88
N PHE A 76 -5.54 9.94 1.52
CA PHE A 76 -4.50 10.50 2.39
C PHE A 76 -3.23 10.89 1.62
N LEU A 77 -2.76 10.04 0.73
CA LEU A 77 -1.47 10.20 0.04
C LEU A 77 -1.57 10.95 -1.29
N GLY A 78 -2.75 10.99 -1.88
CA GLY A 78 -3.01 11.60 -3.17
C GLY A 78 -3.36 10.56 -4.26
N PRO A 79 -3.85 11.02 -5.40
CA PRO A 79 -4.16 10.15 -6.54
C PRO A 79 -2.89 9.42 -7.00
N ASP A 80 -3.05 8.23 -7.51
CA ASP A 80 -1.97 7.38 -8.04
C ASP A 80 -0.93 6.90 -6.99
N SER A 81 -1.11 7.20 -5.72
CA SER A 81 -0.22 6.75 -4.63
C SER A 81 -0.44 5.30 -4.22
N ALA A 82 -1.61 4.75 -4.49
CA ALA A 82 -1.97 3.38 -4.18
C ALA A 82 -2.59 2.69 -5.38
N ALA A 83 -2.33 1.40 -5.52
CA ALA A 83 -2.89 0.60 -6.60
C ALA A 83 -3.12 -0.84 -6.13
N THR A 84 -4.15 -1.47 -6.68
CA THR A 84 -4.44 -2.87 -6.41
C THR A 84 -3.77 -3.76 -7.45
N PHE A 85 -3.00 -4.75 -6.98
CA PHE A 85 -2.44 -5.78 -7.84
C PHE A 85 -3.44 -6.93 -7.93
N PRO A 86 -4.16 -7.08 -9.05
CA PRO A 86 -5.26 -8.04 -9.14
C PRO A 86 -4.75 -9.48 -9.11
N ALA A 87 -5.50 -10.35 -8.44
CA ALA A 87 -5.27 -11.79 -8.49
C ALA A 87 -5.56 -12.34 -9.89
N TRP A 88 -5.01 -13.50 -10.20
CA TRP A 88 -5.40 -14.24 -11.40
C TRP A 88 -6.81 -14.79 -11.22
N GLU A 89 -7.64 -14.64 -12.25
CA GLU A 89 -9.02 -15.14 -12.28
C GLU A 89 -9.08 -16.64 -12.62
N THR A 90 -8.01 -17.17 -13.17
CA THR A 90 -7.90 -18.55 -13.62
C THR A 90 -6.76 -19.26 -12.91
N LEU A 91 -6.94 -20.53 -12.62
CA LEU A 91 -5.88 -21.37 -12.06
C LEU A 91 -4.88 -21.78 -13.16
N PRO A 92 -3.59 -22.02 -12.82
CA PRO A 92 -2.56 -22.34 -13.80
C PRO A 92 -2.84 -23.57 -14.66
N HIS A 93 -3.71 -24.47 -14.19
CA HIS A 93 -4.10 -25.69 -14.90
C HIS A 93 -5.41 -25.56 -15.69
N GLU A 94 -6.09 -24.43 -15.61
CA GLU A 94 -7.28 -24.18 -16.41
C GLU A 94 -6.90 -23.74 -17.82
N ARG A 95 -7.65 -24.24 -18.80
CA ARG A 95 -7.43 -23.89 -20.22
C ARG A 95 -8.00 -22.51 -20.59
N LEU A 96 -8.41 -21.73 -19.62
CA LEU A 96 -8.96 -20.39 -19.81
C LEU A 96 -7.81 -19.37 -19.75
N SER A 97 -7.78 -18.48 -20.70
CA SER A 97 -6.86 -17.34 -20.65
C SER A 97 -7.35 -16.30 -19.66
N PRO A 98 -6.47 -15.71 -18.84
CA PRO A 98 -6.81 -14.57 -18.00
C PRO A 98 -7.37 -13.43 -18.86
N ARG A 99 -8.21 -12.60 -18.26
CA ARG A 99 -8.72 -11.39 -18.94
C ARG A 99 -7.56 -10.47 -19.31
N SER A 100 -7.60 -9.93 -20.51
CA SER A 100 -6.57 -9.02 -21.02
C SER A 100 -6.41 -7.77 -20.13
N GLU A 101 -7.49 -7.30 -19.52
CA GLU A 101 -7.47 -6.19 -18.58
C GLU A 101 -6.68 -6.50 -17.30
N THR A 102 -6.85 -7.70 -16.73
CA THR A 102 -6.08 -8.17 -15.57
C THR A 102 -4.60 -8.25 -15.91
N VAL A 103 -4.26 -8.83 -17.06
CA VAL A 103 -2.88 -8.92 -17.55
C VAL A 103 -2.28 -7.53 -17.73
N ALA A 104 -3.00 -6.62 -18.39
CA ALA A 104 -2.54 -5.25 -18.64
C ALA A 104 -2.32 -4.47 -17.34
N THR A 105 -3.20 -4.61 -16.36
CA THR A 105 -3.07 -3.96 -15.05
C THR A 105 -1.85 -4.47 -14.29
N ARG A 106 -1.64 -5.79 -14.27
CA ARG A 106 -0.47 -6.39 -13.64
C ARG A 106 0.84 -5.93 -14.28
N LEU A 107 0.90 -5.92 -15.62
CA LEU A 107 2.09 -5.47 -16.36
C LEU A 107 2.40 -3.99 -16.11
N ARG A 108 1.39 -3.13 -16.10
CA ARG A 108 1.58 -1.70 -15.77
C ARG A 108 2.17 -1.50 -14.38
N LEU A 109 1.66 -2.22 -13.39
CA LEU A 109 2.15 -2.13 -12.02
C LEU A 109 3.57 -2.68 -11.90
N LEU A 110 3.87 -3.82 -12.51
CA LEU A 110 5.23 -4.37 -12.52
C LEU A 110 6.22 -3.44 -13.23
N HIS A 111 5.81 -2.84 -14.34
CA HIS A 111 6.65 -1.85 -15.03
C HIS A 111 6.92 -0.63 -14.14
N ARG A 112 5.90 -0.12 -13.47
CA ARG A 112 6.05 1.01 -12.52
C ARG A 112 6.98 0.68 -11.36
N LEU A 113 6.91 -0.54 -10.81
CA LEU A 113 7.78 -0.99 -9.72
C LEU A 113 9.22 -1.24 -10.19
N GLY A 114 9.42 -1.60 -11.44
CA GLY A 114 10.75 -1.85 -12.04
C GLY A 114 11.38 -0.62 -12.69
N ALA A 115 10.63 0.47 -12.88
CA ALA A 115 11.19 1.70 -13.39
C ALA A 115 12.09 2.34 -12.31
N PRO A 116 13.34 2.70 -12.63
CA PRO A 116 14.13 3.51 -11.72
C PRO A 116 13.35 4.81 -11.44
N GLU A 117 13.34 5.24 -10.17
CA GLU A 117 12.80 6.55 -9.83
C GLU A 117 13.48 7.56 -10.76
N ALA A 118 12.69 8.24 -11.57
CA ALA A 118 13.19 9.38 -12.31
C ALA A 118 13.56 10.42 -11.26
N ASP A 119 14.85 10.64 -11.08
CA ASP A 119 15.38 11.73 -10.28
C ASP A 119 14.67 13.01 -10.69
N GLY A 120 13.79 13.48 -9.83
CA GLY A 120 13.06 14.73 -9.96
C GLY A 120 13.52 15.71 -8.89
#